data_9d73423200fbf1135793f70bb9c21f6e
#
_entry.id   9d73423200fbf1135793f70bb9c21f6e
#
_cell.length_a   1.000
_cell.length_b   1.000
_cell.length_c   1.000
_cell.angle_alpha   90.00
_cell.angle_beta   90.00
_cell.angle_gamma   90.00
#
_symmetry.space_group_name_H-M   'P 1'
#
loop_
_entity.id
_entity.type
_entity.pdbx_description
1 polymer ?
#
loop_
_entity_poly.entity_id
_entity_poly.type
_entity_poly.pdbx_seq_one_letter_code
_entity_poly.pdbx_strand_id
1 'polypeptide(L)'
;SAALNNGNSGGPLINEYGQVIGINTLKMSTTDSTEATVEGLGFALPISSVSFVVNDLIANGHYRGAPSLGITVTTVERDGGGTQVQVMEVSAGSGAADAGIQAGDVILAADGQAVSVTSDLLTARRSHIIGDTVTLTILRDGQQFDVEVTLRSNRSFG
;
A
#
# COMPACT_ATOMS: atom_id res chain seq x y z
N SER A 1 -20.89 18.01 -10.60
CA SER A 1 -20.62 16.61 -10.20
C SER A 1 -20.90 15.71 -11.41
N ALA A 2 -19.97 14.82 -11.76
CA ALA A 2 -20.16 13.86 -12.82
C ALA A 2 -21.01 12.69 -12.28
N ALA A 3 -22.09 12.32 -13.00
CA ALA A 3 -22.89 11.17 -12.65
C ALA A 3 -22.16 9.88 -13.05
N LEU A 4 -21.92 8.99 -12.07
CA LEU A 4 -21.42 7.65 -12.32
C LEU A 4 -22.59 6.72 -12.63
N ASN A 5 -22.70 6.30 -13.88
CA ASN A 5 -23.76 5.41 -14.40
C ASN A 5 -23.20 4.06 -14.83
N ASN A 6 -24.11 3.08 -15.01
CA ASN A 6 -23.74 1.80 -15.62
C ASN A 6 -23.11 2.05 -17.00
N GLY A 7 -21.95 1.43 -17.25
CA GLY A 7 -21.14 1.65 -18.45
C GLY A 7 -19.89 2.49 -18.22
N ASN A 8 -19.80 3.26 -17.14
CA ASN A 8 -18.61 4.03 -16.81
C ASN A 8 -17.54 3.21 -16.04
N SER A 9 -17.87 2.00 -15.59
CA SER A 9 -16.94 1.14 -14.86
C SER A 9 -15.74 0.74 -15.74
N GLY A 10 -14.53 0.89 -15.19
CA GLY A 10 -13.27 0.73 -15.92
C GLY A 10 -12.82 1.98 -16.68
N GLY A 11 -13.70 2.98 -16.83
CA GLY A 11 -13.34 4.25 -17.46
C GLY A 11 -12.57 5.18 -16.54
N PRO A 12 -11.82 6.14 -17.08
CA PRO A 12 -11.04 7.09 -16.29
C PRO A 12 -11.94 8.14 -15.62
N LEU A 13 -11.60 8.51 -14.39
CA LEU A 13 -12.06 9.73 -13.74
C LEU A 13 -11.03 10.83 -14.03
N ILE A 14 -11.47 11.90 -14.68
CA ILE A 14 -10.61 12.97 -15.18
C ILE A 14 -10.93 14.28 -14.45
N ASN A 15 -9.90 15.05 -14.07
CA ASN A 15 -10.07 16.37 -13.50
C ASN A 15 -10.24 17.45 -14.60
N GLU A 16 -10.45 18.70 -14.19
CA GLU A 16 -10.62 19.85 -15.11
C GLU A 16 -9.39 20.16 -15.94
N TYR A 17 -8.21 19.64 -15.59
CA TYR A 17 -6.96 19.77 -16.33
C TYR A 17 -6.70 18.61 -17.31
N GLY A 18 -7.67 17.69 -17.47
CA GLY A 18 -7.52 16.53 -18.36
C GLY A 18 -6.67 15.39 -17.78
N GLN A 19 -6.33 15.44 -16.49
CA GLN A 19 -5.51 14.42 -15.84
C GLN A 19 -6.39 13.29 -15.30
N VAL A 20 -5.97 12.05 -15.47
CA VAL A 20 -6.62 10.88 -14.85
C VAL A 20 -6.30 10.87 -13.36
N ILE A 21 -7.33 11.00 -12.52
CA ILE A 21 -7.23 11.01 -11.05
C ILE A 21 -7.74 9.71 -10.43
N GLY A 22 -8.42 8.87 -11.19
CA GLY A 22 -8.94 7.59 -10.73
C GLY A 22 -9.51 6.73 -11.85
N ILE A 23 -9.89 5.51 -11.48
CA ILE A 23 -10.58 4.55 -12.35
C ILE A 23 -11.94 4.24 -11.74
N ASN A 24 -13.01 4.51 -12.51
CA ASN A 24 -14.37 4.25 -12.04
C ASN A 24 -14.59 2.75 -11.82
N THR A 25 -15.20 2.38 -10.67
CA THR A 25 -15.46 1.00 -10.36
C THR A 25 -16.95 0.75 -10.13
N LEU A 26 -17.42 0.60 -8.94
CA LEU A 26 -18.76 0.10 -8.68
C LEU A 26 -19.73 1.24 -8.34
N LYS A 27 -21.00 1.11 -8.80
CA LYS A 27 -22.14 1.78 -8.24
C LYS A 27 -22.80 0.80 -7.26
N MET A 28 -22.86 1.10 -5.97
CA MET A 28 -23.68 0.33 -5.06
C MET A 28 -25.15 0.72 -5.28
N SER A 29 -25.93 -0.23 -5.78
CA SER A 29 -27.40 -0.19 -5.67
C SER A 29 -27.76 -1.11 -4.52
N THR A 30 -28.22 -0.57 -3.41
CA THR A 30 -28.86 -1.36 -2.36
C THR A 30 -30.26 -1.68 -2.82
N THR A 31 -30.46 -2.90 -3.32
CA THR A 31 -31.78 -3.53 -3.42
C THR A 31 -32.02 -4.31 -2.13
N ASP A 32 -32.18 -3.61 -1.04
CA ASP A 32 -32.83 -4.19 0.13
C ASP A 32 -34.18 -3.49 0.34
N SER A 33 -35.20 -4.28 0.52
CA SER A 33 -36.62 -3.98 0.44
C SER A 33 -37.18 -3.10 1.57
N THR A 34 -36.42 -2.10 2.02
CA THR A 34 -36.91 -1.07 2.95
C THR A 34 -36.40 0.31 2.54
N GLU A 35 -37.24 1.00 1.76
CA GLU A 35 -37.46 2.44 1.64
C GLU A 35 -36.28 3.44 1.65
N ALA A 36 -35.07 3.12 1.13
CA ALA A 36 -34.14 4.16 0.71
C ALA A 36 -33.27 3.67 -0.45
N THR A 37 -33.71 3.97 -1.67
CA THR A 37 -32.81 3.90 -2.84
C THR A 37 -31.73 4.96 -2.68
N VAL A 38 -30.53 4.56 -2.25
CA VAL A 38 -29.35 5.43 -2.33
C VAL A 38 -28.93 5.48 -3.80
N GLU A 39 -29.58 6.36 -4.56
CA GLU A 39 -29.15 6.68 -5.91
C GLU A 39 -27.94 7.61 -5.87
N GLY A 40 -26.89 7.26 -6.60
CA GLY A 40 -25.79 8.17 -6.90
C GLY A 40 -24.46 7.95 -6.17
N LEU A 41 -24.30 6.90 -5.36
CA LEU A 41 -22.99 6.53 -4.82
C LEU A 41 -22.17 5.78 -5.88
N GLY A 42 -21.19 6.44 -6.43
CA GLY A 42 -20.18 5.84 -7.29
C GLY A 42 -18.82 5.87 -6.62
N PHE A 43 -18.02 4.86 -6.88
CA PHE A 43 -16.66 4.74 -6.35
C PHE A 43 -15.65 4.78 -7.49
N ALA A 44 -14.51 5.42 -7.25
CA ALA A 44 -13.36 5.35 -8.12
C ALA A 44 -12.12 4.95 -7.31
N LEU A 45 -11.27 4.11 -7.89
CA LEU A 45 -9.97 3.79 -7.33
C LEU A 45 -9.04 4.98 -7.62
N PRO A 46 -8.45 5.63 -6.61
CA PRO A 46 -7.50 6.71 -6.83
C PRO A 46 -6.32 6.24 -7.69
N ILE A 47 -5.91 7.03 -8.69
CA ILE A 47 -4.80 6.64 -9.58
C ILE A 47 -3.51 6.41 -8.80
N SER A 48 -3.28 7.16 -7.73
CA SER A 48 -2.13 6.96 -6.84
C SER A 48 -2.08 5.58 -6.17
N SER A 49 -3.25 4.94 -5.99
CA SER A 49 -3.34 3.60 -5.39
C SER A 49 -3.11 2.47 -6.39
N VAL A 50 -3.23 2.73 -7.69
CA VAL A 50 -3.13 1.72 -8.74
C VAL A 50 -2.04 2.02 -9.78
N SER A 51 -1.32 3.13 -9.64
CA SER A 51 -0.29 3.55 -10.58
C SER A 51 0.79 2.49 -10.81
N PHE A 52 1.17 1.75 -9.77
CA PHE A 52 2.13 0.66 -9.90
C PHE A 52 1.62 -0.49 -10.78
N VAL A 53 0.32 -0.80 -10.74
CA VAL A 53 -0.31 -1.81 -11.63
C VAL A 53 -0.31 -1.29 -13.07
N VAL A 54 -0.73 -0.04 -13.25
CA VAL A 54 -0.81 0.58 -14.59
C VAL A 54 0.57 0.66 -15.23
N ASN A 55 1.57 1.14 -14.50
CA ASN A 55 2.94 1.24 -14.98
C ASN A 55 3.53 -0.13 -15.31
N ASP A 56 3.25 -1.14 -14.49
CA ASP A 56 3.73 -2.50 -14.73
C ASP A 56 3.09 -3.12 -15.98
N LEU A 57 1.79 -2.89 -16.20
CA LEU A 57 1.08 -3.32 -17.41
C LEU A 57 1.63 -2.62 -18.66
N ILE A 58 1.91 -1.32 -18.60
CA ILE A 58 2.48 -0.55 -19.72
C ILE A 58 3.89 -1.06 -20.05
N ALA A 59 4.73 -1.25 -19.03
CA ALA A 59 6.14 -1.61 -19.23
C ALA A 59 6.34 -3.07 -19.62
N ASN A 60 5.52 -3.99 -19.12
CA ASN A 60 5.77 -5.43 -19.19
C ASN A 60 4.64 -6.23 -19.85
N GLY A 61 3.52 -5.60 -20.21
CA GLY A 61 2.36 -6.26 -20.80
C GLY A 61 1.55 -7.12 -19.83
N HIS A 62 2.00 -7.28 -18.60
CA HIS A 62 1.31 -8.03 -17.55
C HIS A 62 1.68 -7.50 -16.16
N TYR A 63 0.81 -7.74 -15.18
CA TYR A 63 1.04 -7.35 -13.79
C TYR A 63 1.91 -8.39 -13.06
N ARG A 64 3.09 -7.97 -12.62
CA ARG A 64 4.09 -8.81 -11.94
C ARG A 64 3.83 -8.98 -10.44
N GLY A 65 2.90 -8.25 -9.87
CA GLY A 65 2.60 -8.20 -8.44
C GLY A 65 2.86 -6.83 -7.83
N ALA A 66 2.40 -6.63 -6.59
CA ALA A 66 2.68 -5.39 -5.86
C ALA A 66 4.11 -5.40 -5.30
N PRO A 67 4.80 -4.22 -5.28
CA PRO A 67 6.06 -4.11 -4.55
C PRO A 67 5.81 -4.42 -3.07
N SER A 68 6.68 -5.21 -2.46
CA SER A 68 6.54 -5.65 -1.07
C SER A 68 7.91 -5.74 -0.40
N LEU A 69 7.94 -5.39 0.88
CA LEU A 69 9.08 -5.63 1.77
C LEU A 69 9.21 -7.12 2.13
N GLY A 70 8.06 -7.83 2.14
CA GLY A 70 7.98 -9.23 2.57
C GLY A 70 7.97 -9.39 4.09
N ILE A 71 7.29 -8.49 4.79
CA ILE A 71 7.07 -8.54 6.24
C ILE A 71 5.59 -8.48 6.57
N THR A 72 5.21 -9.14 7.64
CA THR A 72 3.93 -8.95 8.33
C THR A 72 4.19 -8.08 9.55
N VAL A 73 3.42 -7.00 9.70
CA VAL A 73 3.59 -6.03 10.79
C VAL A 73 2.29 -5.81 11.54
N THR A 74 2.40 -5.40 12.79
CA THR A 74 1.28 -4.97 13.61
C THR A 74 1.60 -3.65 14.31
N THR A 75 0.55 -2.91 14.66
CA THR A 75 0.68 -1.73 15.53
C THR A 75 0.51 -2.18 16.98
N VAL A 76 1.47 -1.86 17.82
CA VAL A 76 1.46 -2.15 19.27
C VAL A 76 1.56 -0.86 20.07
N GLU A 77 1.05 -0.87 21.30
CA GLU A 77 1.23 0.23 22.24
C GLU A 77 2.67 0.26 22.78
N ARG A 78 3.19 1.46 23.00
CA ARG A 78 4.50 1.67 23.62
C ARG A 78 4.36 1.87 25.11
N ASP A 79 5.31 1.34 25.87
CA ASP A 79 5.47 1.70 27.28
C ASP A 79 5.73 3.22 27.38
N GLY A 80 4.84 3.94 28.09
CA GLY A 80 4.91 5.40 28.19
C GLY A 80 4.00 6.17 27.24
N GLY A 81 3.19 5.48 26.42
CA GLY A 81 2.16 6.04 25.54
C GLY A 81 2.58 6.15 24.08
N GLY A 82 1.56 6.18 23.22
CA GLY A 82 1.72 6.16 21.76
C GLY A 82 1.79 4.75 21.18
N THR A 83 2.01 4.68 19.87
CA THR A 83 2.05 3.41 19.11
C THR A 83 3.39 3.24 18.40
N GLN A 84 3.70 2.00 18.04
CA GLN A 84 4.84 1.62 17.23
C GLN A 84 4.47 0.45 16.32
N VAL A 85 5.20 0.28 15.22
CA VAL A 85 5.01 -0.81 14.28
C VAL A 85 6.05 -1.89 14.54
N GLN A 86 5.59 -3.09 14.85
CA GLN A 86 6.44 -4.24 15.12
C GLN A 86 6.34 -5.28 14.01
N VAL A 87 7.48 -5.84 13.63
CA VAL A 87 7.57 -6.95 12.68
C VAL A 87 7.15 -8.24 13.38
N MET A 88 6.13 -8.90 12.83
CA MET A 88 5.63 -10.18 13.32
C MET A 88 6.26 -11.36 12.61
N GLU A 89 6.44 -11.21 11.29
CA GLU A 89 6.96 -12.26 10.44
C GLU A 89 7.74 -11.68 9.26
N VAL A 90 8.74 -12.40 8.80
CA VAL A 90 9.54 -12.08 7.62
C VAL A 90 9.45 -13.24 6.64
N SER A 91 8.96 -12.98 5.43
CA SER A 91 8.83 -13.98 4.37
C SER A 91 10.20 -14.40 3.84
N ALA A 92 10.44 -15.70 3.74
CA ALA A 92 11.68 -16.23 3.16
C ALA A 92 11.86 -15.75 1.69
N GLY A 93 13.08 -15.39 1.32
CA GLY A 93 13.40 -14.90 -0.02
C GLY A 93 12.89 -13.47 -0.32
N SER A 94 12.39 -12.76 0.69
CA SER A 94 12.01 -11.36 0.57
C SER A 94 13.21 -10.41 0.68
N GLY A 95 13.02 -9.15 0.28
CA GLY A 95 14.04 -8.13 0.48
C GLY A 95 14.34 -7.88 1.96
N ALA A 96 13.33 -7.97 2.82
CA ALA A 96 13.50 -7.84 4.27
C ALA A 96 14.34 -8.99 4.86
N ALA A 97 14.14 -10.22 4.38
CA ALA A 97 14.95 -11.36 4.80
C ALA A 97 16.43 -11.17 4.41
N ASP A 98 16.68 -10.73 3.17
CA ASP A 98 18.05 -10.45 2.68
C ASP A 98 18.71 -9.28 3.44
N ALA A 99 17.92 -8.29 3.85
CA ALA A 99 18.36 -7.16 4.67
C ALA A 99 18.56 -7.51 6.15
N GLY A 100 18.24 -8.74 6.57
CA GLY A 100 18.42 -9.21 7.95
C GLY A 100 17.40 -8.69 8.94
N ILE A 101 16.21 -8.25 8.47
CA ILE A 101 15.08 -7.92 9.34
C ILE A 101 14.57 -9.19 10.01
N GLN A 102 14.13 -9.08 11.25
CA GLN A 102 13.70 -10.20 12.08
C GLN A 102 12.34 -9.91 12.72
N ALA A 103 11.61 -10.97 13.08
CA ALA A 103 10.45 -10.86 13.95
C ALA A 103 10.84 -10.24 15.30
N GLY A 104 10.04 -9.31 15.78
CA GLY A 104 10.33 -8.53 16.99
C GLY A 104 10.97 -7.17 16.73
N ASP A 105 11.52 -6.91 15.56
CA ASP A 105 12.03 -5.58 15.19
C ASP A 105 10.91 -4.54 15.26
N VAL A 106 11.25 -3.34 15.70
CA VAL A 106 10.35 -2.18 15.66
C VAL A 106 10.80 -1.26 14.52
N ILE A 107 9.88 -0.91 13.63
CA ILE A 107 10.14 0.04 12.54
C ILE A 107 9.83 1.44 13.04
N LEU A 108 10.85 2.29 13.11
CA LEU A 108 10.73 3.68 13.57
C LEU A 108 10.48 4.67 12.43
N ALA A 109 11.07 4.41 11.26
CA ALA A 109 10.92 5.25 10.07
C ALA A 109 11.08 4.44 8.78
N ALA A 110 10.52 4.97 7.69
CA ALA A 110 10.73 4.51 6.33
C ALA A 110 11.06 5.71 5.44
N ASP A 111 12.19 5.68 4.73
CA ASP A 111 12.75 6.78 3.93
C ASP A 111 12.78 8.12 4.69
N GLY A 112 13.17 8.05 5.97
CA GLY A 112 13.23 9.21 6.86
C GLY A 112 11.88 9.73 7.37
N GLN A 113 10.76 9.12 6.97
CA GLN A 113 9.43 9.45 7.48
C GLN A 113 9.09 8.57 8.67
N ALA A 114 8.67 9.18 9.78
CA ALA A 114 8.31 8.44 10.98
C ALA A 114 7.16 7.45 10.72
N VAL A 115 7.28 6.26 11.29
CA VAL A 115 6.30 5.18 11.23
C VAL A 115 5.77 4.91 12.62
N SER A 116 4.48 5.18 12.85
CA SER A 116 3.80 4.98 14.14
C SER A 116 2.69 3.95 14.06
N VAL A 117 2.09 3.79 12.89
CA VAL A 117 1.03 2.81 12.58
C VAL A 117 1.30 2.13 11.25
N THR A 118 0.69 0.97 11.03
CA THR A 118 0.91 0.16 9.81
C THR A 118 0.57 0.91 8.51
N SER A 119 -0.38 1.86 8.54
CA SER A 119 -0.72 2.67 7.36
C SER A 119 0.40 3.60 6.92
N ASP A 120 1.30 4.04 7.81
CA ASP A 120 2.43 4.89 7.46
C ASP A 120 3.41 4.12 6.58
N LEU A 121 3.69 2.87 6.93
CA LEU A 121 4.55 1.98 6.15
C LEU A 121 3.94 1.67 4.76
N LEU A 122 2.61 1.49 4.70
CA LEU A 122 1.91 1.32 3.42
C LEU A 122 2.02 2.58 2.54
N THR A 123 1.99 3.76 3.16
CA THR A 123 2.12 5.04 2.46
C THR A 123 3.54 5.21 1.90
N ALA A 124 4.57 4.93 2.70
CA ALA A 124 5.96 4.96 2.23
C ALA A 124 6.17 4.01 1.02
N ARG A 125 5.62 2.80 1.07
CA ARG A 125 5.72 1.83 -0.03
C ARG A 125 5.06 2.31 -1.34
N ARG A 126 4.00 3.14 -1.28
CA ARG A 126 3.24 3.57 -2.47
C ARG A 126 4.04 4.39 -3.48
N SER A 127 5.11 5.04 -3.05
CA SER A 127 6.01 5.83 -3.89
C SER A 127 7.05 4.98 -4.64
N HIS A 128 7.09 3.67 -4.40
CA HIS A 128 8.11 2.75 -4.92
C HIS A 128 7.54 1.71 -5.87
N ILE A 129 8.39 1.19 -6.74
CA ILE A 129 8.12 0.06 -7.64
C ILE A 129 8.95 -1.17 -7.26
N ILE A 130 8.67 -2.32 -7.88
CA ILE A 130 9.49 -3.53 -7.73
C ILE A 130 10.91 -3.25 -8.21
N GLY A 131 11.90 -3.54 -7.36
CA GLY A 131 13.32 -3.28 -7.58
C GLY A 131 13.86 -2.04 -6.88
N ASP A 132 12.98 -1.13 -6.44
CA ASP A 132 13.41 0.02 -5.63
C ASP A 132 13.86 -0.42 -4.24
N THR A 133 14.64 0.43 -3.60
CA THR A 133 15.11 0.25 -2.23
C THR A 133 14.41 1.22 -1.31
N VAL A 134 13.93 0.72 -0.16
CA VAL A 134 13.37 1.51 0.94
C VAL A 134 14.34 1.44 2.11
N THR A 135 14.69 2.58 2.67
CA THR A 135 15.50 2.65 3.90
C THR A 135 14.59 2.56 5.10
N LEU A 136 14.72 1.51 5.91
CA LEU A 136 13.99 1.36 7.16
C LEU A 136 14.91 1.64 8.34
N THR A 137 14.48 2.52 9.26
CA THR A 137 15.12 2.70 10.57
C THR A 137 14.50 1.71 11.54
N ILE A 138 15.31 0.79 12.04
CA ILE A 138 14.92 -0.33 12.90
C ILE A 138 15.45 -0.10 14.32
N LEU A 139 14.62 -0.46 15.30
CA LEU A 139 15.04 -0.62 16.70
C LEU A 139 15.00 -2.11 17.07
N ARG A 140 16.14 -2.68 17.45
CA ARG A 140 16.32 -4.06 17.94
C ARG A 140 17.21 -4.06 19.17
N ASP A 141 16.76 -4.69 20.25
CA ASP A 141 17.52 -4.82 21.51
C ASP A 141 18.03 -3.46 22.05
N GLY A 142 17.22 -2.40 21.90
CA GLY A 142 17.56 -1.05 22.32
C GLY A 142 18.54 -0.31 21.39
N GLN A 143 18.99 -0.91 20.32
CA GLN A 143 19.86 -0.29 19.31
C GLN A 143 19.08 0.11 18.07
N GLN A 144 19.32 1.33 17.61
CA GLN A 144 18.73 1.86 16.38
C GLN A 144 19.75 1.81 15.25
N PHE A 145 19.33 1.35 14.08
CA PHE A 145 20.15 1.28 12.87
C PHE A 145 19.29 1.32 11.62
N ASP A 146 19.88 1.71 10.49
CA ASP A 146 19.20 1.74 9.20
C ASP A 146 19.53 0.48 8.40
N VAL A 147 18.54 -0.02 7.65
CA VAL A 147 18.69 -1.12 6.71
C VAL A 147 18.04 -0.75 5.39
N GLU A 148 18.68 -1.10 4.30
CA GLU A 148 18.17 -0.95 2.95
C GLU A 148 17.45 -2.24 2.53
N VAL A 149 16.16 -2.13 2.18
CA VAL A 149 15.31 -3.25 1.79
C VAL A 149 14.91 -3.09 0.33
N THR A 150 15.36 -3.99 -0.54
CA THR A 150 14.93 -4.02 -1.94
C THR A 150 13.53 -4.61 -2.04
N LEU A 151 12.60 -3.86 -2.62
CA LEU A 151 11.22 -4.31 -2.84
C LEU A 151 11.16 -5.39 -3.91
N ARG A 152 10.50 -6.49 -3.58
CA ARG A 152 10.21 -7.60 -4.50
C ARG A 152 8.73 -7.74 -4.75
N SER A 153 8.36 -8.48 -5.80
CA SER A 153 6.96 -8.83 -6.02
C SER A 153 6.41 -9.62 -4.83
N ASN A 154 5.24 -9.23 -4.33
CA ASN A 154 4.54 -10.01 -3.31
C ASN A 154 4.14 -11.42 -3.76
N ARG A 155 4.27 -11.73 -5.06
CA ARG A 155 4.07 -13.08 -5.63
C ARG A 155 5.34 -13.93 -5.61
N SER A 156 6.50 -13.35 -5.28
CA SER A 156 7.79 -14.06 -5.27
C SER A 156 8.02 -14.84 -3.97
N PHE A 157 7.23 -14.56 -2.94
CA PHE A 157 7.30 -15.21 -1.64
C PHE A 157 5.87 -15.40 -1.12
N GLY A 158 5.21 -16.44 -1.54
CA GLY A 158 3.87 -16.82 -1.15
C GLY A 158 3.78 -18.32 -0.98
#